data_272f9012128d947702484c0aa0611b9f
#
_entry.id   272f9012128d947702484c0aa0611b9f
#
_cell.length_a   1.000
_cell.length_b   1.000
_cell.length_c   1.000
_cell.angle_alpha   90.00
_cell.angle_beta   90.00
_cell.angle_gamma   90.00
#
_symmetry.space_group_name_H-M   'P 1'
#
loop_
_entity.id
_entity.type
_entity.pdbx_description
1 polymer ?
#
loop_
_entity_poly.entity_id
_entity_poly.type
_entity_poly.pdbx_seq_one_letter_code
_entity_poly.pdbx_strand_id
1 'polypeptide(L)'
;MTTPTVVRRAPRAASAPVADPPAWLVMAGGLLFLLARPALGGVAFAVPLLAVGYLVLLAGALAVRRNQGSPQAWAPLGWKAPLLLGLVGVGGAAVVGGPVADRRVGGVAVGLALGAAVAEEALFRRVLYERLHRFGVVAAVVGSAGVFALVHLPAYGVAAMPVDLGAALLLSWQRYASGRWTVPAVTHAVANLLAVT
;
A
#
# COMPACT_ATOMS: atom_id res chain seq x y z
N MET A 1 7.67 -25.04 56.41
CA MET A 1 8.24 -24.73 55.09
C MET A 1 7.45 -25.48 54.01
N THR A 2 6.55 -24.80 53.30
CA THR A 2 5.72 -25.41 52.25
C THR A 2 6.37 -25.10 50.89
N THR A 3 6.81 -26.14 50.19
CA THR A 3 7.43 -26.07 48.87
C THR A 3 6.37 -25.65 47.83
N PRO A 4 6.56 -24.60 47.00
CA PRO A 4 5.59 -24.23 45.99
C PRO A 4 5.56 -25.26 44.88
N THR A 5 4.37 -25.80 44.60
CA THR A 5 4.11 -26.72 43.48
C THR A 5 4.16 -25.94 42.14
N VAL A 6 5.19 -26.17 41.36
CA VAL A 6 5.33 -25.60 40.01
C VAL A 6 4.36 -26.33 39.07
N VAL A 7 3.23 -25.69 38.75
CA VAL A 7 2.31 -26.18 37.73
C VAL A 7 2.95 -26.00 36.36
N ARG A 8 3.49 -27.08 35.77
CA ARG A 8 3.94 -27.09 34.39
C ARG A 8 2.71 -26.96 33.48
N ARG A 9 2.56 -25.79 32.81
CA ARG A 9 1.59 -25.66 31.72
C ARG A 9 1.98 -26.61 30.59
N ALA A 10 1.03 -27.44 30.17
CA ALA A 10 1.19 -28.29 28.99
C ALA A 10 1.53 -27.42 27.75
N PRO A 11 2.45 -27.86 26.88
CA PRO A 11 2.74 -27.15 25.65
C PRO A 11 1.43 -27.03 24.82
N ARG A 12 1.08 -25.79 24.47
CA ARG A 12 -0.02 -25.55 23.53
C ARG A 12 0.31 -26.31 22.24
N ALA A 13 -0.60 -27.16 21.77
CA ALA A 13 -0.50 -27.81 20.47
C ALA A 13 -0.25 -26.70 19.42
N ALA A 14 0.90 -26.80 18.74
CA ALA A 14 1.22 -25.89 17.64
C ALA A 14 0.18 -26.13 16.55
N SER A 15 -0.67 -25.14 16.28
CA SER A 15 -1.55 -25.17 15.11
C SER A 15 -0.69 -25.37 13.87
N ALA A 16 -1.10 -26.30 13.00
CA ALA A 16 -0.41 -26.53 11.74
C ALA A 16 -0.21 -25.19 11.00
N PRO A 17 0.99 -24.91 10.47
CA PRO A 17 1.22 -23.68 9.75
C PRO A 17 0.30 -23.62 8.54
N VAL A 18 -0.60 -22.64 8.51
CA VAL A 18 -1.34 -22.31 7.29
C VAL A 18 -0.28 -21.92 6.26
N ALA A 19 -0.27 -22.61 5.10
CA ALA A 19 0.68 -22.35 4.04
C ALA A 19 0.49 -20.90 3.55
N ASP A 20 1.50 -20.06 3.76
CA ASP A 20 1.45 -18.69 3.27
C ASP A 20 1.53 -18.65 1.75
N PRO A 21 0.74 -17.82 1.08
CA PRO A 21 0.94 -17.59 -0.34
C PRO A 21 2.36 -17.05 -0.54
N PRO A 22 3.14 -17.61 -1.48
CA PRO A 22 4.46 -17.09 -1.75
C PRO A 22 4.36 -15.64 -2.20
N ALA A 23 5.10 -14.75 -1.55
CA ALA A 23 4.99 -13.30 -1.78
C ALA A 23 5.23 -12.91 -3.23
N TRP A 24 6.00 -13.68 -3.99
CA TRP A 24 6.24 -13.43 -5.41
C TRP A 24 4.96 -13.63 -6.26
N LEU A 25 4.07 -14.58 -5.89
CA LEU A 25 2.78 -14.75 -6.58
C LEU A 25 1.87 -13.55 -6.33
N VAL A 26 1.81 -13.06 -5.09
CA VAL A 26 1.02 -11.87 -4.74
C VAL A 26 1.57 -10.63 -5.47
N MET A 27 2.90 -10.49 -5.54
CA MET A 27 3.53 -9.39 -6.28
C MET A 27 3.25 -9.50 -7.79
N ALA A 28 3.49 -10.65 -8.40
CA ALA A 28 3.28 -10.84 -9.84
C ALA A 28 1.81 -10.65 -10.22
N GLY A 29 0.88 -11.29 -9.50
CA GLY A 29 -0.56 -11.16 -9.73
C GLY A 29 -1.06 -9.73 -9.52
N GLY A 30 -0.58 -9.08 -8.45
CA GLY A 30 -0.93 -7.68 -8.17
C GLY A 30 -0.41 -6.71 -9.24
N LEU A 31 0.84 -6.85 -9.69
CA LEU A 31 1.41 -6.03 -10.75
C LEU A 31 0.68 -6.25 -12.08
N LEU A 32 0.38 -7.51 -12.44
CA LEU A 32 -0.41 -7.82 -13.64
C LEU A 32 -1.81 -7.20 -13.59
N PHE A 33 -2.50 -7.30 -12.44
CA PHE A 33 -3.80 -6.65 -12.25
C PHE A 33 -3.72 -5.13 -12.42
N LEU A 34 -2.73 -4.48 -11.80
CA LEU A 34 -2.57 -3.02 -11.89
C LEU A 34 -2.22 -2.57 -13.31
N LEU A 35 -1.41 -3.32 -14.04
CA LEU A 35 -1.09 -3.05 -15.45
C LEU A 35 -2.30 -3.27 -16.37
N ALA A 36 -3.16 -4.26 -16.07
CA ALA A 36 -4.36 -4.54 -16.84
C ALA A 36 -5.53 -3.59 -16.51
N ARG A 37 -5.48 -2.89 -15.38
CA ARG A 37 -6.57 -2.03 -14.87
C ARG A 37 -7.12 -1.05 -15.91
N PRO A 38 -6.31 -0.34 -16.72
CA PRO A 38 -6.85 0.60 -17.72
C PRO A 38 -7.74 -0.08 -18.77
N ALA A 39 -7.35 -1.30 -19.21
CA ALA A 39 -8.15 -2.08 -20.15
C ALA A 39 -9.45 -2.59 -19.51
N LEU A 40 -9.42 -2.95 -18.22
CA LEU A 40 -10.61 -3.38 -17.50
C LEU A 40 -11.62 -2.26 -17.29
N GLY A 41 -11.19 -0.99 -17.25
CA GLY A 41 -12.07 0.16 -17.12
C GLY A 41 -13.05 0.36 -18.26
N GLY A 42 -12.77 -0.22 -19.44
CA GLY A 42 -13.61 -0.13 -20.64
C GLY A 42 -14.68 -1.21 -20.78
N VAL A 43 -14.74 -2.22 -19.89
CA VAL A 43 -15.70 -3.34 -20.01
C VAL A 43 -17.02 -3.06 -19.27
N ALA A 44 -18.12 -3.71 -19.68
CA ALA A 44 -19.45 -3.49 -19.13
C ALA A 44 -19.56 -3.73 -17.60
N PHE A 45 -18.71 -4.60 -17.06
CA PHE A 45 -18.66 -4.92 -15.63
C PHE A 45 -17.40 -4.37 -14.94
N ALA A 46 -16.87 -3.24 -15.41
CA ALA A 46 -15.64 -2.63 -14.88
C ALA A 46 -15.64 -2.45 -13.36
N VAL A 47 -16.71 -1.87 -12.82
CA VAL A 47 -16.80 -1.55 -11.38
C VAL A 47 -16.69 -2.79 -10.51
N PRO A 48 -17.53 -3.83 -10.62
CA PRO A 48 -17.41 -5.02 -9.80
C PRO A 48 -16.09 -5.77 -10.05
N LEU A 49 -15.60 -5.79 -11.28
CA LEU A 49 -14.34 -6.45 -11.62
C LEU A 49 -13.14 -5.78 -10.93
N LEU A 50 -13.09 -4.44 -10.96
CA LEU A 50 -12.05 -3.67 -10.27
C LEU A 50 -12.18 -3.81 -8.74
N ALA A 51 -13.39 -3.76 -8.18
CA ALA A 51 -13.62 -3.95 -6.77
C ALA A 51 -13.12 -5.32 -6.27
N VAL A 52 -13.48 -6.39 -6.98
CA VAL A 52 -13.01 -7.75 -6.67
C VAL A 52 -11.49 -7.83 -6.82
N GLY A 53 -10.91 -7.26 -7.89
CA GLY A 53 -9.46 -7.23 -8.09
C GLY A 53 -8.72 -6.56 -6.92
N TYR A 54 -9.16 -5.41 -6.46
CA TYR A 54 -8.58 -4.73 -5.31
C TYR A 54 -8.76 -5.50 -4.00
N LEU A 55 -9.91 -6.13 -3.78
CA LEU A 55 -10.14 -6.98 -2.60
C LEU A 55 -9.22 -8.20 -2.60
N VAL A 56 -9.06 -8.88 -3.73
CA VAL A 56 -8.14 -10.03 -3.88
C VAL A 56 -6.70 -9.59 -3.67
N LEU A 57 -6.30 -8.45 -4.26
CA LEU A 57 -4.97 -7.88 -4.06
C LEU A 57 -4.69 -7.57 -2.59
N LEU A 58 -5.62 -6.90 -1.92
CA LEU A 58 -5.52 -6.57 -0.50
C LEU A 58 -5.44 -7.83 0.36
N ALA A 59 -6.36 -8.77 0.16
CA ALA A 59 -6.39 -10.03 0.91
C ALA A 59 -5.09 -10.82 0.72
N GLY A 60 -4.60 -10.95 -0.52
CA GLY A 60 -3.33 -11.57 -0.84
C GLY A 60 -2.15 -10.87 -0.17
N ALA A 61 -2.08 -9.55 -0.25
CA ALA A 61 -1.02 -8.78 0.39
C ALA A 61 -1.05 -8.92 1.92
N LEU A 62 -2.23 -8.97 2.54
CA LEU A 62 -2.37 -9.16 3.99
C LEU A 62 -2.03 -10.59 4.43
N ALA A 63 -2.29 -11.59 3.59
CA ALA A 63 -1.97 -12.99 3.86
C ALA A 63 -0.46 -13.29 3.82
N VAL A 64 0.35 -12.50 3.10
CA VAL A 64 1.82 -12.67 3.11
C VAL A 64 2.35 -12.44 4.52
N ARG A 65 3.06 -13.43 5.10
CA ARG A 65 3.71 -13.28 6.40
C ARG A 65 4.79 -12.21 6.36
N ARG A 66 4.79 -11.36 7.36
CA ARG A 66 5.87 -10.40 7.59
C ARG A 66 7.09 -11.17 8.12
N ASN A 67 8.27 -10.87 7.57
CA ASN A 67 9.51 -11.37 8.15
C ASN A 67 9.63 -10.80 9.57
N GLN A 68 9.64 -11.68 10.56
CA GLN A 68 9.74 -11.32 12.00
C GLN A 68 11.05 -10.60 12.35
N GLY A 69 12.03 -10.60 11.45
CA GLY A 69 13.28 -9.83 11.55
C GLY A 69 13.25 -8.47 10.86
N SER A 70 12.11 -8.06 10.27
CA SER A 70 11.98 -6.71 9.70
C SER A 70 12.03 -5.69 10.83
N PRO A 71 12.99 -4.78 10.81
CA PRO A 71 13.19 -3.85 11.90
C PRO A 71 12.01 -2.88 11.97
N GLN A 72 11.08 -3.16 12.86
CA GLN A 72 10.20 -2.14 13.43
C GLN A 72 11.05 -1.08 14.17
N ALA A 73 12.35 -1.38 14.33
CA ALA A 73 13.37 -0.53 14.93
C ALA A 73 13.70 0.75 14.13
N TRP A 74 13.24 0.85 12.87
CA TRP A 74 13.53 1.99 12.00
C TRP A 74 12.28 2.86 11.78
N ALA A 75 11.65 3.31 12.87
CA ALA A 75 10.61 4.32 12.82
C ALA A 75 11.16 5.60 13.49
N PRO A 76 12.12 6.31 12.86
CA PRO A 76 12.85 7.40 13.51
C PRO A 76 11.94 8.55 13.94
N LEU A 77 10.79 8.74 13.29
CA LEU A 77 9.88 9.85 13.54
C LEU A 77 8.53 9.42 14.14
N GLY A 78 8.32 8.11 14.39
CA GLY A 78 6.99 7.61 14.74
C GLY A 78 5.98 7.81 13.62
N TRP A 79 4.69 7.65 13.88
CA TRP A 79 3.68 7.69 12.83
C TRP A 79 3.05 9.07 12.57
N LYS A 80 3.03 9.95 13.60
CA LYS A 80 2.31 11.23 13.53
C LYS A 80 2.96 12.23 12.57
N ALA A 81 4.26 12.47 12.70
CA ALA A 81 4.96 13.44 11.88
C ALA A 81 4.95 13.06 10.38
N PRO A 82 5.29 11.81 9.97
CA PRO A 82 5.18 11.41 8.57
C PRO A 82 3.76 11.53 8.02
N LEU A 83 2.72 11.20 8.81
CA LEU A 83 1.34 11.36 8.39
C LEU A 83 1.01 12.83 8.13
N LEU A 84 1.29 13.70 9.08
CA LEU A 84 1.01 15.15 8.94
C LEU A 84 1.74 15.74 7.73
N LEU A 85 3.01 15.44 7.54
CA LEU A 85 3.77 15.90 6.38
C LEU A 85 3.18 15.41 5.05
N GLY A 86 2.73 14.15 5.01
CA GLY A 86 2.04 13.61 3.84
C GLY A 86 0.73 14.31 3.55
N LEU A 87 -0.10 14.53 4.56
CA LEU A 87 -1.38 15.24 4.40
C LEU A 87 -1.20 16.69 3.98
N VAL A 88 -0.21 17.40 4.55
CA VAL A 88 0.15 18.77 4.13
C VAL A 88 0.63 18.79 2.67
N GLY A 89 1.49 17.82 2.29
CA GLY A 89 1.98 17.71 0.92
C GLY A 89 0.86 17.49 -0.10
N VAL A 90 -0.03 16.55 0.20
CA VAL A 90 -1.18 16.22 -0.67
C VAL A 90 -2.19 17.38 -0.72
N GLY A 91 -2.52 17.99 0.42
CA GLY A 91 -3.41 19.15 0.48
C GLY A 91 -2.82 20.35 -0.27
N GLY A 92 -1.52 20.61 -0.11
CA GLY A 92 -0.82 21.66 -0.85
C GLY A 92 -0.84 21.40 -2.36
N ALA A 93 -0.59 20.17 -2.79
CA ALA A 93 -0.66 19.80 -4.21
C ALA A 93 -2.07 19.99 -4.79
N ALA A 94 -3.12 19.65 -4.04
CA ALA A 94 -4.50 19.85 -4.45
C ALA A 94 -4.84 21.33 -4.61
N VAL A 95 -4.38 22.20 -3.70
CA VAL A 95 -4.58 23.66 -3.78
C VAL A 95 -3.88 24.26 -5.01
N VAL A 96 -2.64 23.82 -5.28
CA VAL A 96 -1.85 24.31 -6.43
C VAL A 96 -2.41 23.80 -7.76
N GLY A 97 -2.89 22.55 -7.78
CA GLY A 97 -3.47 21.93 -8.97
C GLY A 97 -4.82 22.52 -9.38
N GLY A 98 -5.46 23.28 -8.48
CA GLY A 98 -6.78 23.86 -8.70
C GLY A 98 -7.92 22.84 -8.66
N PRO A 99 -9.18 23.33 -8.74
CA PRO A 99 -10.34 22.44 -8.73
C PRO A 99 -10.37 21.56 -9.98
N VAL A 100 -10.50 20.26 -9.77
CA VAL A 100 -10.82 19.32 -10.85
C VAL A 100 -12.24 19.69 -11.35
N ALA A 101 -12.36 19.97 -12.64
CA ALA A 101 -13.61 20.43 -13.24
C ALA A 101 -14.80 19.55 -12.82
N ASP A 102 -15.94 20.21 -12.57
CA ASP A 102 -17.23 19.75 -12.04
C ASP A 102 -17.61 18.30 -12.45
N ARG A 103 -17.03 17.33 -11.78
CA ARG A 103 -17.38 15.93 -11.91
C ARG A 103 -18.24 15.55 -10.70
N ARG A 104 -19.52 15.34 -10.95
CA ARG A 104 -20.38 14.67 -9.96
C ARG A 104 -19.86 13.25 -9.75
N VAL A 105 -18.98 13.05 -8.78
CA VAL A 105 -18.40 11.74 -8.48
C VAL A 105 -19.39 10.95 -7.64
N GLY A 106 -19.86 9.85 -8.19
CA GLY A 106 -20.75 8.93 -7.44
C GLY A 106 -19.98 8.21 -6.32
N GLY A 107 -20.69 7.87 -5.24
CA GLY A 107 -20.10 7.17 -4.08
C GLY A 107 -19.35 5.88 -4.43
N VAL A 108 -19.70 5.22 -5.53
CA VAL A 108 -19.00 4.03 -6.05
C VAL A 108 -17.57 4.38 -6.49
N ALA A 109 -17.37 5.51 -7.18
CA ALA A 109 -16.04 5.93 -7.62
C ALA A 109 -15.16 6.29 -6.42
N VAL A 110 -15.72 6.94 -5.41
CA VAL A 110 -15.04 7.20 -4.13
C VAL A 110 -14.63 5.90 -3.46
N GLY A 111 -15.54 4.92 -3.36
CA GLY A 111 -15.25 3.62 -2.78
C GLY A 111 -14.12 2.88 -3.50
N LEU A 112 -14.13 2.89 -4.84
CA LEU A 112 -13.06 2.30 -5.65
C LEU A 112 -11.73 3.02 -5.46
N ALA A 113 -11.72 4.36 -5.43
CA ALA A 113 -10.52 5.16 -5.25
C ALA A 113 -9.85 4.90 -3.88
N LEU A 114 -10.65 4.81 -2.81
CA LEU A 114 -10.16 4.47 -1.48
C LEU A 114 -9.68 3.01 -1.40
N GLY A 115 -10.44 2.07 -1.95
CA GLY A 115 -10.07 0.65 -2.02
C GLY A 115 -8.77 0.43 -2.80
N ALA A 116 -8.61 1.11 -3.93
CA ALA A 116 -7.38 1.11 -4.73
C ALA A 116 -6.18 1.56 -3.89
N ALA A 117 -6.27 2.73 -3.24
CA ALA A 117 -5.17 3.27 -2.43
C ALA A 117 -4.72 2.28 -1.35
N VAL A 118 -5.66 1.68 -0.60
CA VAL A 118 -5.33 0.74 0.46
C VAL A 118 -4.70 -0.55 -0.10
N ALA A 119 -5.25 -1.10 -1.19
CA ALA A 119 -4.74 -2.33 -1.80
C ALA A 119 -3.35 -2.12 -2.42
N GLU A 120 -3.14 -0.99 -3.09
CA GLU A 120 -1.85 -0.62 -3.66
C GLU A 120 -0.79 -0.42 -2.58
N GLU A 121 -1.11 0.28 -1.49
CA GLU A 121 -0.15 0.46 -0.39
C GLU A 121 0.15 -0.86 0.33
N ALA A 122 -0.81 -1.77 0.44
CA ALA A 122 -0.54 -3.12 0.94
C ALA A 122 0.42 -3.89 0.02
N LEU A 123 0.29 -3.77 -1.30
CA LEU A 123 1.23 -4.39 -2.24
C LEU A 123 2.61 -3.74 -2.17
N PHE A 124 2.67 -2.40 -2.35
CA PHE A 124 3.94 -1.70 -2.51
C PHE A 124 4.69 -1.47 -1.21
N ARG A 125 4.01 -1.09 -0.10
CA ARG A 125 4.66 -0.68 1.15
C ARG A 125 4.65 -1.76 2.22
N ARG A 126 3.77 -2.78 2.09
CA ARG A 126 3.84 -3.93 2.98
C ARG A 126 4.58 -5.12 2.35
N VAL A 127 4.32 -5.46 1.09
CA VAL A 127 4.95 -6.66 0.48
C VAL A 127 6.25 -6.31 -0.24
N LEU A 128 6.19 -5.47 -1.28
CA LEU A 128 7.36 -5.17 -2.12
C LEU A 128 8.46 -4.44 -1.33
N TYR A 129 8.10 -3.40 -0.57
CA TYR A 129 9.05 -2.65 0.26
C TYR A 129 9.81 -3.58 1.22
N GLU A 130 9.12 -4.48 1.93
CA GLU A 130 9.77 -5.42 2.86
C GLU A 130 10.70 -6.40 2.13
N ARG A 131 10.39 -6.78 0.89
CA ARG A 131 11.28 -7.63 0.08
C ARG A 131 12.51 -6.89 -0.42
N LEU A 132 12.37 -5.64 -0.81
CA LEU A 132 13.49 -4.79 -1.24
C LEU A 132 14.37 -4.35 -0.07
N HIS A 133 13.81 -4.23 1.14
CA HIS A 133 14.52 -3.79 2.33
C HIS A 133 15.73 -4.69 2.68
N ARG A 134 15.73 -5.96 2.28
CA ARG A 134 16.88 -6.86 2.40
C ARG A 134 18.14 -6.35 1.67
N PHE A 135 17.95 -5.48 0.67
CA PHE A 135 19.03 -4.82 -0.08
C PHE A 135 19.35 -3.40 0.43
N GLY A 136 18.73 -3.01 1.56
CA GLY A 136 18.91 -1.71 2.20
C GLY A 136 17.72 -0.77 2.02
N VAL A 137 17.72 0.30 2.82
CA VAL A 137 16.63 1.30 2.86
C VAL A 137 16.46 2.00 1.52
N VAL A 138 17.57 2.39 0.88
CA VAL A 138 17.51 3.09 -0.42
C VAL A 138 16.85 2.20 -1.48
N ALA A 139 17.22 0.92 -1.56
CA ALA A 139 16.61 -0.03 -2.47
C ALA A 139 15.10 -0.19 -2.19
N ALA A 140 14.69 -0.22 -0.93
CA ALA A 140 13.29 -0.31 -0.55
C ALA A 140 12.51 0.95 -0.96
N VAL A 141 13.01 2.14 -0.62
CA VAL A 141 12.33 3.41 -0.91
C VAL A 141 12.26 3.67 -2.40
N VAL A 142 13.42 3.68 -3.07
CA VAL A 142 13.50 4.03 -4.50
C VAL A 142 12.92 2.91 -5.38
N GLY A 143 13.20 1.65 -5.06
CA GLY A 143 12.70 0.52 -5.83
C GLY A 143 11.18 0.38 -5.76
N SER A 144 10.57 0.49 -4.55
CA SER A 144 9.11 0.42 -4.45
C SER A 144 8.42 1.64 -5.08
N ALA A 145 9.04 2.84 -5.02
CA ALA A 145 8.53 4.03 -5.67
C ALA A 145 8.62 3.92 -7.20
N GLY A 146 9.75 3.43 -7.72
CA GLY A 146 9.94 3.23 -9.16
C GLY A 146 8.95 2.23 -9.75
N VAL A 147 8.74 1.08 -9.10
CA VAL A 147 7.76 0.08 -9.57
C VAL A 147 6.35 0.67 -9.50
N PHE A 148 6.01 1.42 -8.46
CA PHE A 148 4.71 2.11 -8.36
C PHE A 148 4.49 3.06 -9.54
N ALA A 149 5.44 3.95 -9.84
CA ALA A 149 5.31 4.88 -10.96
C ALA A 149 5.20 4.15 -12.32
N LEU A 150 5.96 3.07 -12.50
CA LEU A 150 5.92 2.28 -13.74
C LEU A 150 4.56 1.60 -14.00
N VAL A 151 3.90 1.07 -12.96
CA VAL A 151 2.57 0.44 -13.14
C VAL A 151 1.46 1.45 -13.42
N HIS A 152 1.70 2.73 -13.15
CA HIS A 152 0.78 3.82 -13.44
C HIS A 152 0.91 4.36 -14.88
N LEU A 153 2.04 4.09 -15.53
CA LEU A 153 2.34 4.56 -16.89
C LEU A 153 1.27 4.21 -17.93
N PRO A 154 0.70 2.98 -17.98
CA PRO A 154 -0.37 2.66 -18.93
C PRO A 154 -1.68 3.43 -18.68
N ALA A 155 -1.91 3.87 -17.44
CA ALA A 155 -3.14 4.58 -17.08
C ALA A 155 -3.04 6.09 -17.31
N TYR A 156 -1.89 6.69 -17.00
CA TYR A 156 -1.73 8.15 -16.94
C TYR A 156 -0.72 8.72 -17.93
N GLY A 157 0.06 7.85 -18.60
CA GLY A 157 1.05 8.26 -19.60
C GLY A 157 2.34 8.84 -19.00
N VAL A 158 3.31 9.11 -19.86
CA VAL A 158 4.64 9.59 -19.47
C VAL A 158 4.60 10.96 -18.78
N ALA A 159 3.66 11.82 -19.14
CA ALA A 159 3.53 13.16 -18.58
C ALA A 159 3.22 13.16 -17.07
N ALA A 160 2.53 12.13 -16.57
CA ALA A 160 2.22 11.98 -15.15
C ALA A 160 3.40 11.39 -14.34
N MET A 161 4.39 10.80 -15.00
CA MET A 161 5.50 10.09 -14.35
C MET A 161 6.22 10.89 -13.26
N PRO A 162 6.55 12.19 -13.44
CA PRO A 162 7.22 12.96 -12.38
C PRO A 162 6.35 13.10 -11.13
N VAL A 163 5.04 13.28 -11.29
CA VAL A 163 4.07 13.39 -10.18
C VAL A 163 3.93 12.04 -9.49
N ASP A 164 3.71 10.97 -10.25
CA ASP A 164 3.58 9.60 -9.72
C ASP A 164 4.83 9.17 -8.97
N LEU A 165 6.02 9.45 -9.51
CA LEU A 165 7.29 9.13 -8.85
C LEU A 165 7.48 9.96 -7.58
N GLY A 166 7.18 11.26 -7.61
CA GLY A 166 7.26 12.13 -6.44
C GLY A 166 6.32 11.68 -5.32
N ALA A 167 5.07 11.40 -5.66
CA ALA A 167 4.10 10.84 -4.72
C ALA A 167 4.57 9.49 -4.16
N ALA A 168 5.04 8.59 -5.03
CA ALA A 168 5.51 7.27 -4.62
C ALA A 168 6.74 7.34 -3.71
N LEU A 169 7.66 8.27 -3.94
CA LEU A 169 8.81 8.52 -3.05
C LEU A 169 8.36 9.03 -1.68
N LEU A 170 7.41 9.97 -1.62
CA LEU A 170 6.82 10.45 -0.38
C LEU A 170 6.19 9.30 0.42
N LEU A 171 5.35 8.48 -0.22
CA LEU A 171 4.68 7.34 0.40
C LEU A 171 5.68 6.27 0.88
N SER A 172 6.75 6.00 0.11
CA SER A 172 7.81 5.07 0.50
C SER A 172 8.65 5.61 1.66
N TRP A 173 8.94 6.93 1.65
CA TRP A 173 9.58 7.60 2.78
C TRP A 173 8.71 7.54 4.04
N GLN A 174 7.39 7.78 3.94
CA GLN A 174 6.46 7.64 5.07
C GLN A 174 6.49 6.22 5.65
N ARG A 175 6.58 5.18 4.79
CA ARG A 175 6.74 3.79 5.24
C ARG A 175 8.02 3.62 6.05
N TYR A 176 9.13 4.18 5.57
CA TYR A 176 10.42 4.18 6.28
C TYR A 176 10.33 4.93 7.61
N ALA A 177 9.90 6.18 7.58
CA ALA A 177 9.91 7.09 8.72
C ALA A 177 8.95 6.66 9.85
N SER A 178 7.81 6.05 9.50
CA SER A 178 6.79 5.61 10.45
C SER A 178 6.90 4.14 10.87
N GLY A 179 7.62 3.32 10.11
CA GLY A 179 7.63 1.87 10.29
C GLY A 179 6.31 1.17 9.94
N ARG A 180 5.29 1.90 9.45
CA ARG A 180 3.92 1.41 9.22
C ARG A 180 3.48 1.66 7.79
N TRP A 181 3.00 0.63 7.09
CA TRP A 181 2.42 0.77 5.74
C TRP A 181 1.06 1.49 5.74
N THR A 182 0.36 1.48 6.88
CA THR A 182 -0.93 2.16 7.02
C THR A 182 -0.82 3.68 6.98
N VAL A 183 0.34 4.26 7.32
CA VAL A 183 0.56 5.71 7.26
C VAL A 183 0.51 6.21 5.81
N PRO A 184 1.31 5.69 4.87
CA PRO A 184 1.16 6.04 3.47
C PRO A 184 -0.21 5.65 2.89
N ALA A 185 -0.85 4.57 3.36
CA ALA A 185 -2.19 4.20 2.90
C ALA A 185 -3.25 5.29 3.20
N VAL A 186 -3.20 5.90 4.38
CA VAL A 186 -4.07 7.03 4.72
C VAL A 186 -3.76 8.25 3.83
N THR A 187 -2.49 8.60 3.67
CA THR A 187 -2.08 9.73 2.81
C THR A 187 -2.53 9.54 1.37
N HIS A 188 -2.32 8.33 0.81
CA HIS A 188 -2.73 7.99 -0.56
C HIS A 188 -4.26 8.00 -0.72
N ALA A 189 -5.00 7.46 0.26
CA ALA A 189 -6.45 7.49 0.25
C ALA A 189 -7.00 8.93 0.24
N VAL A 190 -6.40 9.83 1.02
CA VAL A 190 -6.76 11.26 1.00
C VAL A 190 -6.40 11.90 -0.35
N ALA A 191 -5.24 11.57 -0.93
CA ALA A 191 -4.87 12.06 -2.26
C ALA A 191 -5.90 11.66 -3.32
N ASN A 192 -6.28 10.37 -3.33
CA ASN A 192 -7.28 9.87 -4.26
C ASN A 192 -8.66 10.50 -4.02
N LEU A 193 -9.04 10.73 -2.77
CA LEU A 193 -10.28 11.43 -2.44
C LEU A 193 -10.28 12.84 -3.00
N LEU A 194 -9.23 13.61 -2.79
CA LEU A 194 -9.09 15.00 -3.31
C LEU A 194 -9.04 15.04 -4.86
N ALA A 195 -8.55 13.97 -5.49
CA ALA A 195 -8.50 13.89 -6.95
C ALA A 195 -9.86 13.52 -7.60
N VAL A 196 -10.80 12.97 -6.83
CA VAL A 196 -12.12 12.55 -7.34
C VAL A 196 -13.25 13.46 -6.84
N THR A 197 -13.02 14.36 -5.90
CA THR A 197 -13.99 15.34 -5.39
C THR A 197 -13.69 16.72 -5.93
#